data_cf74d35e32995791aa528215c70ffeb9
#
_entry.id   cf74d35e32995791aa528215c70ffeb9
#
_cell.length_a   1.000
_cell.length_b   1.000
_cell.length_c   1.000
_cell.angle_alpha   90.00
_cell.angle_beta   90.00
_cell.angle_gamma   90.00
#
_symmetry.space_group_name_H-M   'P 1'
#
loop_
_entity.id
_entity.type
_entity.pdbx_description
1 polymer ?
#
loop_
_entity_poly.entity_id
_entity_poly.type
_entity_poly.pdbx_seq_one_letter_code
_entity_poly.pdbx_strand_id
1 'polypeptide(L)'
;QIEQLQQAGVSEIYIVVGYMKEKFFYLEQKYGVKLIVNNEFGKKGNLYSLYVTREHFNNTFICCADHYFIENPFTYNNTDNHSYRACTYQAGKFREFAVKCSDADVITAMSVGGYDSLAMVGPAYMNVKFSQTFRGLMEKEIADFGVASMFWEEFYAKHIEQLTFYKREFKPEQILEFDSVEDLRVFDSEFLINVDSEIIANICNTLHCQPNDIMDISVINAGLTNVSFAFTVESEQKSIKYVYRHPGGTAGNLINRQAELFAQMSAKDIGIDKSVIHMELSGWKVSYFVHNASNCDFEKYDDQLKVAMEYLHRLHAVKSDGTIKVFDDVAEGKKLMNIASATKGHLQKEFADIIAKVEKLYPLVKADA
;
A
#
# COMPACT_ATOMS: atom_id res chain seq x y z
N GLN A 1 -17.74 -11.44 2.21
CA GLN A 1 -18.41 -10.42 3.02
C GLN A 1 -19.71 -9.92 2.38
N ILE A 2 -19.70 -9.50 1.09
CA ILE A 2 -20.89 -8.95 0.42
C ILE A 2 -22.06 -9.96 0.47
N GLU A 3 -21.83 -11.21 0.06
CA GLU A 3 -22.84 -12.27 0.07
C GLU A 3 -23.35 -12.56 1.49
N GLN A 4 -22.46 -12.54 2.48
CA GLN A 4 -22.84 -12.74 3.89
C GLN A 4 -23.71 -11.59 4.43
N LEU A 5 -23.41 -10.34 4.06
CA LEU A 5 -24.25 -9.18 4.38
C LEU A 5 -25.62 -9.28 3.73
N GLN A 6 -25.69 -9.67 2.45
CA GLN A 6 -26.95 -9.88 1.73
C GLN A 6 -27.78 -11.01 2.35
N GLN A 7 -27.15 -12.13 2.72
CA GLN A 7 -27.80 -13.24 3.43
C GLN A 7 -28.36 -12.82 4.79
N ALA A 8 -27.70 -11.87 5.46
CA ALA A 8 -28.17 -11.29 6.72
C ALA A 8 -29.30 -10.24 6.54
N GLY A 9 -29.73 -9.97 5.30
CA GLY A 9 -30.80 -9.02 5.00
C GLY A 9 -30.36 -7.56 4.94
N VAL A 10 -29.05 -7.28 4.84
CA VAL A 10 -28.55 -5.92 4.62
C VAL A 10 -28.92 -5.48 3.20
N SER A 11 -29.71 -4.40 3.10
CA SER A 11 -30.32 -3.95 1.83
C SER A 11 -29.41 -3.03 1.03
N GLU A 12 -28.53 -2.29 1.67
CA GLU A 12 -27.63 -1.35 1.02
C GLU A 12 -26.19 -1.59 1.46
N ILE A 13 -25.31 -1.81 0.49
CA ILE A 13 -23.89 -2.04 0.73
C ILE A 13 -23.10 -0.99 -0.05
N TYR A 14 -22.28 -0.22 0.66
CA TYR A 14 -21.40 0.81 0.12
C TYR A 14 -19.95 0.34 0.26
N ILE A 15 -19.19 0.39 -0.83
CA ILE A 15 -17.76 0.04 -0.83
C ILE A 15 -16.96 1.31 -1.12
N VAL A 16 -16.11 1.71 -0.19
CA VAL A 16 -15.21 2.85 -0.39
C VAL A 16 -13.98 2.38 -1.14
N VAL A 17 -13.73 2.98 -2.28
CA VAL A 17 -12.62 2.65 -3.15
C VAL A 17 -11.70 3.86 -3.36
N GLY A 18 -10.41 3.61 -3.56
CA GLY A 18 -9.40 4.63 -3.78
C GLY A 18 -8.35 4.17 -4.79
N TYR A 19 -7.28 3.55 -4.29
CA TYR A 19 -6.23 2.97 -5.12
C TYR A 19 -6.79 1.87 -6.03
N MET A 20 -6.44 1.92 -7.32
CA MET A 20 -6.90 0.96 -8.33
C MET A 20 -8.42 0.75 -8.34
N LYS A 21 -9.20 1.81 -8.07
CA LYS A 21 -10.66 1.76 -7.95
C LYS A 21 -11.36 1.10 -9.14
N GLU A 22 -10.78 1.18 -10.33
CA GLU A 22 -11.28 0.55 -11.56
C GLU A 22 -11.34 -0.98 -11.47
N LYS A 23 -10.53 -1.59 -10.62
CA LYS A 23 -10.56 -3.04 -10.37
C LYS A 23 -11.79 -3.50 -9.61
N PHE A 24 -12.54 -2.58 -9.02
CA PHE A 24 -13.73 -2.86 -8.21
C PHE A 24 -15.05 -2.55 -8.92
N PHE A 25 -15.03 -1.90 -10.10
CA PHE A 25 -16.27 -1.49 -10.80
C PHE A 25 -17.20 -2.64 -11.11
N TYR A 26 -16.68 -3.84 -11.36
CA TYR A 26 -17.49 -5.03 -11.60
C TYR A 26 -18.41 -5.42 -10.43
N LEU A 27 -18.08 -4.98 -9.19
CA LEU A 27 -18.86 -5.30 -8.00
C LEU A 27 -20.25 -4.69 -8.03
N GLU A 28 -20.43 -3.50 -8.63
CA GLU A 28 -21.73 -2.88 -8.79
C GLU A 28 -22.66 -3.73 -9.65
N GLN A 29 -22.15 -4.22 -10.79
CA GLN A 29 -22.92 -5.06 -11.68
C GLN A 29 -23.17 -6.47 -11.09
N LYS A 30 -22.14 -7.05 -10.46
CA LYS A 30 -22.20 -8.43 -9.95
C LYS A 30 -23.06 -8.57 -8.71
N TYR A 31 -22.99 -7.61 -7.79
CA TYR A 31 -23.59 -7.72 -6.46
C TYR A 31 -24.63 -6.65 -6.14
N GLY A 32 -24.83 -5.65 -7.00
CA GLY A 32 -25.75 -4.54 -6.75
C GLY A 32 -25.29 -3.59 -5.64
N VAL A 33 -24.01 -3.59 -5.31
CA VAL A 33 -23.43 -2.67 -4.32
C VAL A 33 -23.20 -1.28 -4.93
N LYS A 34 -22.94 -0.28 -4.10
CA LYS A 34 -22.64 1.09 -4.54
C LYS A 34 -21.19 1.42 -4.22
N LEU A 35 -20.43 1.90 -5.21
CA LEU A 35 -19.05 2.33 -5.00
C LEU A 35 -18.98 3.82 -4.69
N ILE A 36 -18.22 4.18 -3.64
CA ILE A 36 -17.95 5.57 -3.27
C ILE A 36 -16.44 5.79 -3.38
N VAL A 37 -16.05 6.79 -4.17
CA VAL A 37 -14.63 7.08 -4.40
C VAL A 37 -14.10 8.03 -3.34
N ASN A 38 -13.09 7.58 -2.60
CA ASN A 38 -12.27 8.43 -1.75
C ASN A 38 -11.05 8.91 -2.55
N ASN A 39 -11.05 10.15 -3.04
CA ASN A 39 -9.92 10.71 -3.80
C ASN A 39 -8.74 11.14 -2.90
N GLU A 40 -8.92 11.17 -1.59
CA GLU A 40 -7.89 11.56 -0.62
C GLU A 40 -7.22 10.35 0.06
N PHE A 41 -7.46 9.12 -0.43
CA PHE A 41 -6.99 7.87 0.18
C PHE A 41 -5.48 7.82 0.44
N GLY A 42 -4.67 8.50 -0.38
CA GLY A 42 -3.20 8.55 -0.22
C GLY A 42 -2.70 9.64 0.74
N LYS A 43 -3.62 10.45 1.33
CA LYS A 43 -3.26 11.59 2.18
C LYS A 43 -3.95 11.59 3.53
N LYS A 44 -5.06 10.87 3.66
CA LYS A 44 -5.91 10.85 4.85
C LYS A 44 -6.11 9.42 5.32
N GLY A 45 -6.41 9.25 6.61
CA GLY A 45 -6.67 7.96 7.23
C GLY A 45 -8.02 7.33 6.82
N ASN A 46 -8.30 6.14 7.33
CA ASN A 46 -9.56 5.44 7.04
C ASN A 46 -10.80 6.12 7.66
N LEU A 47 -10.63 7.00 8.68
CA LEU A 47 -11.70 7.86 9.18
C LEU A 47 -12.30 8.71 8.04
N TYR A 48 -11.46 9.20 7.12
CA TYR A 48 -11.95 9.97 5.98
C TYR A 48 -12.74 9.11 4.98
N SER A 49 -12.45 7.83 4.88
CA SER A 49 -13.25 6.87 4.11
C SER A 49 -14.65 6.72 4.70
N LEU A 50 -14.79 6.74 6.02
CA LEU A 50 -16.10 6.78 6.67
C LEU A 50 -16.79 8.15 6.50
N TYR A 51 -16.03 9.24 6.52
CA TYR A 51 -16.59 10.58 6.32
C TYR A 51 -17.21 10.75 4.92
N VAL A 52 -16.63 10.21 3.86
CA VAL A 52 -17.23 10.31 2.51
C VAL A 52 -18.52 9.51 2.37
N THR A 53 -18.77 8.53 3.25
CA THR A 53 -19.98 7.72 3.29
C THR A 53 -20.99 8.16 4.36
N ARG A 54 -20.70 9.21 5.12
CA ARG A 54 -21.45 9.61 6.34
C ARG A 54 -22.95 9.81 6.16
N GLU A 55 -23.39 10.20 4.95
CA GLU A 55 -24.81 10.40 4.65
C GLU A 55 -25.63 9.09 4.68
N HIS A 56 -24.96 7.94 4.60
CA HIS A 56 -25.57 6.62 4.61
C HIS A 56 -25.57 5.97 6.00
N PHE A 57 -25.04 6.67 7.03
CA PHE A 57 -24.97 6.14 8.39
C PHE A 57 -26.35 6.11 9.03
N ASN A 58 -26.77 4.91 9.39
CA ASN A 58 -28.01 4.61 10.12
C ASN A 58 -27.77 3.41 11.04
N ASN A 59 -28.49 2.30 10.91
CA ASN A 59 -28.05 1.01 11.43
C ASN A 59 -27.00 0.45 10.47
N THR A 60 -25.73 0.55 10.83
CA THR A 60 -24.63 0.39 9.87
C THR A 60 -23.59 -0.60 10.36
N PHE A 61 -23.23 -1.57 9.53
CA PHE A 61 -22.01 -2.34 9.71
C PHE A 61 -20.83 -1.61 9.09
N ILE A 62 -19.71 -1.59 9.80
CA ILE A 62 -18.41 -1.16 9.29
C ILE A 62 -17.52 -2.39 9.20
N CYS A 63 -16.97 -2.66 8.01
CA CYS A 63 -16.17 -3.84 7.73
C CYS A 63 -14.85 -3.43 7.07
N CYS A 64 -13.75 -4.09 7.44
CA CYS A 64 -12.48 -4.02 6.72
C CYS A 64 -12.51 -5.00 5.55
N ALA A 65 -11.91 -4.63 4.42
CA ALA A 65 -11.97 -5.42 3.20
C ALA A 65 -11.08 -6.67 3.23
N ASP A 66 -10.05 -6.66 4.07
CA ASP A 66 -9.04 -7.70 4.31
C ASP A 66 -9.49 -8.82 5.26
N HIS A 67 -10.67 -8.69 5.88
CA HIS A 67 -11.22 -9.72 6.74
C HIS A 67 -12.00 -10.78 5.94
N TYR A 68 -11.80 -12.04 6.30
CA TYR A 68 -12.60 -13.18 5.84
C TYR A 68 -13.31 -13.84 7.02
N PHE A 69 -14.61 -14.04 6.90
CA PHE A 69 -15.43 -14.64 7.95
C PHE A 69 -15.79 -16.08 7.58
N ILE A 70 -15.33 -17.05 8.39
CA ILE A 70 -15.65 -18.48 8.21
C ILE A 70 -17.15 -18.70 8.35
N GLU A 71 -17.74 -18.07 9.37
CA GLU A 71 -19.18 -18.07 9.59
C GLU A 71 -19.73 -16.67 9.41
N ASN A 72 -21.00 -16.54 9.00
CA ASN A 72 -21.64 -15.24 8.79
C ASN A 72 -21.81 -14.47 10.10
N PRO A 73 -21.01 -13.43 10.39
CA PRO A 73 -21.09 -12.69 11.65
C PRO A 73 -22.28 -11.72 11.71
N PHE A 74 -22.94 -11.47 10.56
CA PHE A 74 -24.00 -10.44 10.43
C PHE A 74 -25.38 -10.96 10.79
N THR A 75 -25.55 -12.29 10.90
CA THR A 75 -26.84 -12.94 11.27
C THR A 75 -27.12 -12.88 12.77
N TYR A 76 -26.31 -12.18 13.55
CA TYR A 76 -26.46 -12.05 14.98
C TYR A 76 -27.77 -11.31 15.35
N ASN A 77 -28.57 -11.96 16.20
CA ASN A 77 -29.80 -11.35 16.71
C ASN A 77 -29.45 -10.33 17.82
N ASN A 78 -29.38 -9.07 17.45
CA ASN A 78 -29.11 -7.95 18.36
C ASN A 78 -30.44 -7.40 18.92
N THR A 79 -31.08 -8.16 19.80
CA THR A 79 -32.42 -7.81 20.36
C THR A 79 -32.41 -6.48 21.08
N ASP A 80 -31.32 -6.12 21.75
CA ASP A 80 -31.19 -4.88 22.51
C ASP A 80 -30.74 -3.69 21.62
N ASN A 81 -30.48 -3.94 20.34
CA ASN A 81 -30.02 -2.94 19.38
C ASN A 81 -28.81 -2.13 19.89
N HIS A 82 -27.91 -2.79 20.62
CA HIS A 82 -26.66 -2.18 21.06
C HIS A 82 -25.67 -2.05 19.91
N SER A 83 -24.94 -0.95 19.86
CA SER A 83 -23.76 -0.86 19.00
C SER A 83 -22.66 -1.77 19.57
N TYR A 84 -22.03 -2.57 18.71
CA TYR A 84 -20.98 -3.47 19.15
C TYR A 84 -19.74 -3.42 18.25
N ARG A 85 -18.61 -3.77 18.83
CA ARG A 85 -17.36 -4.00 18.12
C ARG A 85 -16.95 -5.46 18.29
N ALA A 86 -16.67 -6.11 17.17
CA ALA A 86 -16.08 -7.45 17.21
C ALA A 86 -14.69 -7.39 17.85
N CYS A 87 -14.43 -8.36 18.72
CA CYS A 87 -13.16 -8.50 19.41
C CYS A 87 -12.75 -9.96 19.41
N THR A 88 -11.45 -10.20 19.38
CA THR A 88 -10.85 -11.53 19.43
C THR A 88 -9.73 -11.54 20.46
N TYR A 89 -9.65 -12.58 21.28
CA TYR A 89 -8.52 -12.74 22.18
C TYR A 89 -7.27 -13.07 21.40
N GLN A 90 -6.20 -12.30 21.62
CA GLN A 90 -4.89 -12.52 21.00
C GLN A 90 -3.86 -12.84 22.08
N ALA A 91 -3.19 -13.99 21.93
CA ALA A 91 -2.11 -14.42 22.79
C ALA A 91 -0.79 -13.76 22.38
N GLY A 92 0.05 -13.45 23.38
CA GLY A 92 1.34 -12.80 23.14
C GLY A 92 1.19 -11.32 22.75
N LYS A 93 2.24 -10.78 22.15
CA LYS A 93 2.29 -9.37 21.72
C LYS A 93 1.67 -9.21 20.35
N PHE A 94 0.76 -8.25 20.20
CA PHE A 94 0.09 -7.91 18.95
C PHE A 94 0.08 -6.40 18.70
N ARG A 95 -0.33 -5.96 17.49
CA ARG A 95 -0.30 -4.55 17.05
C ARG A 95 -1.68 -3.92 16.91
N GLU A 96 -2.72 -4.71 16.79
CA GLU A 96 -4.12 -4.27 16.67
C GLU A 96 -4.54 -3.47 17.90
N PHE A 97 -5.67 -2.77 17.83
CA PHE A 97 -6.17 -2.02 18.96
C PHE A 97 -6.66 -2.94 20.07
N ALA A 98 -5.96 -2.94 21.21
CA ALA A 98 -6.37 -3.65 22.40
C ALA A 98 -7.50 -2.91 23.14
N VAL A 99 -8.42 -3.65 23.74
CA VAL A 99 -9.57 -3.08 24.47
C VAL A 99 -9.62 -3.56 25.90
N LYS A 100 -10.14 -2.67 26.78
CA LYS A 100 -10.58 -3.03 28.13
C LYS A 100 -12.09 -2.88 28.18
N CYS A 101 -12.76 -3.83 28.82
CA CYS A 101 -14.21 -3.83 28.97
C CYS A 101 -14.59 -3.84 30.44
N SER A 102 -15.77 -3.28 30.72
CA SER A 102 -16.44 -3.43 32.04
C SER A 102 -17.05 -4.83 32.18
N ASP A 103 -17.55 -5.14 33.38
CA ASP A 103 -18.30 -6.38 33.67
C ASP A 103 -19.59 -6.50 32.83
N ALA A 104 -20.09 -5.38 32.30
CA ALA A 104 -21.26 -5.32 31.42
C ALA A 104 -20.87 -5.33 29.93
N ASP A 105 -19.69 -5.80 29.60
CA ASP A 105 -19.14 -5.89 28.23
C ASP A 105 -19.00 -4.56 27.47
N VAL A 106 -19.09 -3.42 28.18
CA VAL A 106 -18.86 -2.10 27.55
C VAL A 106 -17.38 -1.85 27.39
N ILE A 107 -16.95 -1.43 26.19
CA ILE A 107 -15.56 -1.02 25.93
C ILE A 107 -15.31 0.32 26.64
N THR A 108 -14.38 0.33 27.58
CA THR A 108 -14.09 1.48 28.45
C THR A 108 -12.75 2.14 28.16
N ALA A 109 -11.83 1.43 27.51
CA ALA A 109 -10.53 1.96 27.10
C ALA A 109 -9.95 1.20 25.93
N MET A 110 -9.07 1.87 25.19
CA MET A 110 -8.31 1.31 24.08
C MET A 110 -6.85 1.70 24.16
N SER A 111 -6.00 0.87 23.57
CA SER A 111 -4.57 1.16 23.34
C SER A 111 -4.12 0.60 22.01
N VAL A 112 -3.12 1.24 21.38
CA VAL A 112 -2.45 0.67 20.20
C VAL A 112 -1.54 -0.46 20.66
N GLY A 113 -1.78 -1.65 20.14
CA GLY A 113 -1.09 -2.87 20.55
C GLY A 113 -1.50 -3.39 21.93
N GLY A 114 -1.25 -4.65 22.15
CA GLY A 114 -1.57 -5.35 23.41
C GLY A 114 -0.70 -6.56 23.66
N TYR A 115 -0.96 -7.23 24.78
CA TYR A 115 -0.36 -8.48 25.18
C TYR A 115 -1.38 -9.32 25.94
N ASP A 116 -1.62 -10.56 25.50
CA ASP A 116 -2.56 -11.51 26.11
C ASP A 116 -3.92 -10.85 26.45
N SER A 117 -4.54 -10.20 25.47
CA SER A 117 -5.77 -9.43 25.69
C SER A 117 -6.71 -9.43 24.47
N LEU A 118 -7.88 -8.81 24.62
CA LEU A 118 -8.82 -8.64 23.52
C LEU A 118 -8.33 -7.57 22.56
N ALA A 119 -8.33 -7.89 21.27
CA ALA A 119 -8.06 -7.00 20.15
C ALA A 119 -9.33 -6.71 19.35
N MET A 120 -9.42 -5.51 18.76
CA MET A 120 -10.48 -5.15 17.82
C MET A 120 -10.23 -5.78 16.47
N VAL A 121 -10.86 -6.91 16.18
CA VAL A 121 -10.78 -7.60 14.90
C VAL A 121 -12.20 -7.93 14.44
N GLY A 122 -12.51 -7.71 13.17
CA GLY A 122 -13.83 -8.00 12.60
C GLY A 122 -14.75 -6.78 12.45
N PRO A 123 -16.07 -6.98 12.28
CA PRO A 123 -16.99 -5.89 12.00
C PRO A 123 -17.34 -5.06 13.24
N ALA A 124 -17.70 -3.81 13.02
CA ALA A 124 -18.45 -3.01 13.99
C ALA A 124 -19.90 -2.86 13.53
N TYR A 125 -20.84 -2.85 14.48
CA TYR A 125 -22.21 -2.46 14.24
C TYR A 125 -22.52 -1.18 15.00
N MET A 126 -22.98 -0.18 14.29
CA MET A 126 -23.39 1.13 14.82
C MET A 126 -24.90 1.25 14.68
N ASN A 127 -25.63 1.33 15.79
CA ASN A 127 -27.05 1.62 15.74
C ASN A 127 -27.30 3.09 15.37
N VAL A 128 -28.55 3.46 15.14
CA VAL A 128 -28.96 4.82 14.70
C VAL A 128 -28.36 5.91 15.59
N LYS A 129 -28.47 5.75 16.92
CA LYS A 129 -27.97 6.76 17.88
C LYS A 129 -26.47 6.92 17.81
N PHE A 130 -25.73 5.81 17.78
CA PHE A 130 -24.27 5.82 17.63
C PHE A 130 -23.87 6.47 16.31
N SER A 131 -24.47 6.04 15.21
CA SER A 131 -24.21 6.55 13.86
C SER A 131 -24.41 8.06 13.76
N GLN A 132 -25.50 8.58 14.32
CA GLN A 132 -25.78 10.02 14.32
C GLN A 132 -24.75 10.79 15.16
N THR A 133 -24.41 10.29 16.34
CA THR A 133 -23.40 10.92 17.21
C THR A 133 -22.02 10.90 16.53
N PHE A 134 -21.61 9.75 16.00
CA PHE A 134 -20.32 9.58 15.31
C PHE A 134 -20.22 10.48 14.07
N ARG A 135 -21.28 10.55 13.26
CA ARG A 135 -21.38 11.47 12.13
C ARG A 135 -21.22 12.92 12.55
N GLY A 136 -21.96 13.38 13.57
CA GLY A 136 -21.90 14.77 14.04
C GLY A 136 -20.51 15.16 14.55
N LEU A 137 -19.81 14.23 15.23
CA LEU A 137 -18.44 14.44 15.66
C LEU A 137 -17.47 14.53 14.47
N MET A 138 -17.59 13.62 13.47
CA MET A 138 -16.78 13.68 12.26
C MET A 138 -16.99 15.00 11.51
N GLU A 139 -18.24 15.43 11.27
CA GLU A 139 -18.57 16.67 10.55
C GLU A 139 -17.98 17.90 11.24
N LYS A 140 -17.92 17.88 12.56
CA LYS A 140 -17.33 18.97 13.35
C LYS A 140 -15.82 19.04 13.26
N GLU A 141 -15.13 17.91 13.19
CA GLU A 141 -13.69 17.84 13.41
C GLU A 141 -12.87 17.49 12.18
N ILE A 142 -13.48 16.98 11.10
CA ILE A 142 -12.77 16.45 9.92
C ILE A 142 -11.99 17.51 9.13
N ALA A 143 -12.27 18.80 9.34
CA ALA A 143 -11.52 19.90 8.73
C ALA A 143 -10.08 19.99 9.26
N ASP A 144 -9.82 19.50 10.47
CA ASP A 144 -8.48 19.34 11.01
C ASP A 144 -7.77 18.18 10.28
N PHE A 145 -6.59 18.47 9.71
CA PHE A 145 -5.82 17.48 8.97
C PHE A 145 -5.34 16.33 9.86
N GLY A 146 -5.01 16.61 11.12
CA GLY A 146 -4.61 15.58 12.10
C GLY A 146 -5.74 14.60 12.34
N VAL A 147 -6.97 15.11 12.52
CA VAL A 147 -8.18 14.27 12.66
C VAL A 147 -8.47 13.50 11.37
N ALA A 148 -8.42 14.16 10.22
CA ALA A 148 -8.68 13.51 8.94
C ALA A 148 -7.66 12.39 8.60
N SER A 149 -6.50 12.39 9.23
CA SER A 149 -5.43 11.39 9.04
C SER A 149 -5.51 10.23 10.02
N MET A 150 -6.44 10.25 10.99
CA MET A 150 -6.63 9.19 11.98
C MET A 150 -7.23 7.93 11.37
N PHE A 151 -6.99 6.81 12.05
CA PHE A 151 -7.88 5.65 11.96
C PHE A 151 -9.20 5.95 12.66
N TRP A 152 -10.30 5.36 12.19
CA TRP A 152 -11.61 5.60 12.80
C TRP A 152 -11.69 5.05 14.22
N GLU A 153 -10.91 4.03 14.54
CA GLU A 153 -10.74 3.48 15.88
C GLU A 153 -10.07 4.50 16.82
N GLU A 154 -9.08 5.24 16.37
CA GLU A 154 -8.43 6.32 17.14
C GLU A 154 -9.43 7.46 17.41
N PHE A 155 -10.24 7.80 16.40
CA PHE A 155 -11.30 8.79 16.55
C PHE A 155 -12.38 8.32 17.53
N TYR A 156 -12.77 7.04 17.48
CA TYR A 156 -13.64 6.44 18.49
C TYR A 156 -13.02 6.54 19.89
N ALA A 157 -11.76 6.18 20.06
CA ALA A 157 -11.06 6.27 21.34
C ALA A 157 -11.05 7.70 21.92
N LYS A 158 -10.87 8.70 21.05
CA LYS A 158 -10.93 10.12 21.42
C LYS A 158 -12.31 10.52 21.98
N HIS A 159 -13.37 9.87 21.54
CA HIS A 159 -14.75 10.17 21.89
C HIS A 159 -15.46 9.04 22.64
N ILE A 160 -14.71 8.16 23.30
CA ILE A 160 -15.23 6.94 23.94
C ILE A 160 -16.31 7.21 25.00
N GLU A 161 -16.27 8.38 25.64
CA GLU A 161 -17.28 8.79 26.63
C GLU A 161 -18.64 9.12 25.97
N GLN A 162 -18.67 9.47 24.70
CA GLN A 162 -19.86 9.84 23.93
C GLN A 162 -20.39 8.69 23.06
N LEU A 163 -19.54 7.70 22.80
CA LEU A 163 -19.77 6.60 21.88
C LEU A 163 -19.63 5.27 22.63
N THR A 164 -20.71 4.55 22.80
CA THR A 164 -20.70 3.30 23.56
C THR A 164 -20.72 2.11 22.62
N PHE A 165 -19.63 1.36 22.59
CA PHE A 165 -19.60 0.01 22.03
C PHE A 165 -19.63 -1.05 23.12
N TYR A 166 -20.38 -2.12 22.86
CA TYR A 166 -20.26 -3.37 23.58
C TYR A 166 -19.28 -4.29 22.84
N LYS A 167 -18.49 -5.07 23.56
CA LYS A 167 -17.70 -6.11 22.91
C LYS A 167 -18.63 -7.22 22.41
N ARG A 168 -18.31 -7.74 21.25
CA ARG A 168 -18.81 -9.02 20.76
C ARG A 168 -17.61 -9.91 20.46
N GLU A 169 -17.42 -10.91 21.28
CA GLU A 169 -16.23 -11.76 21.22
C GLU A 169 -16.39 -12.86 20.17
N PHE A 170 -15.37 -13.04 19.36
CA PHE A 170 -15.22 -14.09 18.38
C PHE A 170 -13.98 -14.92 18.72
N LYS A 171 -13.99 -16.19 18.34
CA LYS A 171 -12.79 -17.01 18.40
C LYS A 171 -11.80 -16.61 17.30
N PRO A 172 -10.47 -16.74 17.54
CA PRO A 172 -9.46 -16.35 16.55
C PRO A 172 -9.65 -16.98 15.18
N GLU A 173 -10.11 -18.25 15.14
CA GLU A 173 -10.35 -18.97 13.89
C GLU A 173 -11.59 -18.58 13.10
N GLN A 174 -12.48 -17.76 13.65
CA GLN A 174 -13.72 -17.32 12.98
C GLN A 174 -13.52 -16.12 12.05
N ILE A 175 -12.51 -15.32 12.32
CA ILE A 175 -12.17 -14.11 11.56
C ILE A 175 -10.71 -14.19 11.16
N LEU A 176 -10.47 -14.33 9.87
CA LEU A 176 -9.14 -14.32 9.28
C LEU A 176 -8.86 -12.95 8.67
N GLU A 177 -7.65 -12.44 8.82
CA GLU A 177 -7.16 -11.21 8.22
C GLU A 177 -6.07 -11.56 7.22
N PHE A 178 -6.16 -11.01 6.01
CA PHE A 178 -5.23 -11.29 4.94
C PHE A 178 -4.44 -10.03 4.58
N ASP A 179 -3.31 -9.84 5.26
CA ASP A 179 -2.39 -8.71 5.06
C ASP A 179 -1.39 -8.96 3.92
N SER A 180 -1.18 -10.23 3.58
CA SER A 180 -0.19 -10.65 2.61
C SER A 180 -0.66 -11.78 1.71
N VAL A 181 0.08 -12.00 0.61
CA VAL A 181 -0.14 -13.16 -0.26
C VAL A 181 0.10 -14.48 0.49
N GLU A 182 1.02 -14.48 1.46
CA GLU A 182 1.32 -15.68 2.25
C GLU A 182 0.14 -16.07 3.15
N ASP A 183 -0.59 -15.11 3.71
CA ASP A 183 -1.81 -15.39 4.48
C ASP A 183 -2.87 -16.05 3.60
N LEU A 184 -3.02 -15.56 2.36
CA LEU A 184 -3.92 -16.19 1.38
C LEU A 184 -3.47 -17.61 1.02
N ARG A 185 -2.17 -17.88 0.90
CA ARG A 185 -1.64 -19.22 0.59
C ARG A 185 -1.78 -20.20 1.76
N VAL A 186 -1.67 -19.73 3.00
CA VAL A 186 -1.95 -20.55 4.18
C VAL A 186 -3.42 -20.99 4.18
N PHE A 187 -4.31 -20.11 3.72
CA PHE A 187 -5.74 -20.40 3.61
C PHE A 187 -6.09 -21.25 2.37
N ASP A 188 -5.53 -20.90 1.20
CA ASP A 188 -5.67 -21.59 -0.07
C ASP A 188 -4.30 -21.86 -0.69
N SER A 189 -3.78 -23.06 -0.53
CA SER A 189 -2.46 -23.46 -1.05
C SER A 189 -2.34 -23.37 -2.58
N GLU A 190 -3.47 -23.34 -3.29
CA GLU A 190 -3.51 -23.21 -4.74
C GLU A 190 -3.79 -21.76 -5.19
N PHE A 191 -3.82 -20.79 -4.27
CA PHE A 191 -4.16 -19.40 -4.56
C PHE A 191 -3.37 -18.82 -5.75
N LEU A 192 -2.04 -19.04 -5.82
CA LEU A 192 -1.20 -18.53 -6.90
C LEU A 192 -1.45 -19.22 -8.26
N ILE A 193 -1.98 -20.45 -8.26
CA ILE A 193 -2.40 -21.14 -9.49
C ILE A 193 -3.72 -20.55 -9.99
N ASN A 194 -4.63 -20.27 -9.06
CA ASN A 194 -6.00 -19.86 -9.37
C ASN A 194 -6.13 -18.35 -9.64
N VAL A 195 -5.11 -17.55 -9.28
CA VAL A 195 -5.12 -16.10 -9.53
C VAL A 195 -4.65 -15.79 -10.95
N ASP A 196 -5.46 -15.05 -11.70
CA ASP A 196 -5.07 -14.48 -12.99
C ASP A 196 -4.17 -13.24 -12.76
N SER A 197 -2.86 -13.45 -12.69
CA SER A 197 -1.87 -12.42 -12.41
C SER A 197 -0.78 -12.38 -13.47
N GLU A 198 -0.73 -11.29 -14.22
CA GLU A 198 0.36 -11.01 -15.16
C GLU A 198 1.73 -11.05 -14.47
N ILE A 199 1.81 -10.62 -13.21
CA ILE A 199 3.06 -10.62 -12.43
C ILE A 199 3.55 -12.06 -12.21
N ILE A 200 2.67 -12.96 -11.78
CA ILE A 200 3.01 -14.37 -11.57
C ILE A 200 3.40 -15.01 -12.91
N ALA A 201 2.65 -14.75 -13.97
CA ALA A 201 2.98 -15.25 -15.31
C ALA A 201 4.36 -14.76 -15.77
N ASN A 202 4.69 -13.49 -15.57
CA ASN A 202 6.02 -12.94 -15.90
C ASN A 202 7.15 -13.62 -15.13
N ILE A 203 6.96 -13.87 -13.82
CA ILE A 203 7.93 -14.59 -13.00
C ILE A 203 8.11 -16.02 -13.51
N CYS A 204 7.01 -16.78 -13.67
CA CYS A 204 7.06 -18.16 -14.12
C CYS A 204 7.72 -18.31 -15.49
N ASN A 205 7.38 -17.45 -16.44
CA ASN A 205 7.98 -17.45 -17.78
C ASN A 205 9.48 -17.11 -17.75
N THR A 206 9.88 -16.14 -16.91
CA THR A 206 11.29 -15.69 -16.82
C THR A 206 12.18 -16.71 -16.12
N LEU A 207 11.69 -17.33 -15.05
CA LEU A 207 12.46 -18.23 -14.20
C LEU A 207 12.22 -19.72 -14.51
N HIS A 208 11.29 -20.02 -15.43
CA HIS A 208 10.89 -21.39 -15.80
C HIS A 208 10.45 -22.22 -14.59
N CYS A 209 9.62 -21.61 -13.72
CA CYS A 209 9.06 -22.23 -12.53
C CYS A 209 7.53 -22.28 -12.60
N GLN A 210 6.93 -23.06 -11.68
CA GLN A 210 5.48 -23.09 -11.49
C GLN A 210 5.04 -22.05 -10.45
N PRO A 211 3.78 -21.58 -10.46
CA PRO A 211 3.29 -20.65 -9.44
C PRO A 211 3.51 -21.12 -7.99
N ASN A 212 3.38 -22.41 -7.74
CA ASN A 212 3.57 -22.98 -6.40
C ASN A 212 5.05 -23.06 -5.94
N ASP A 213 5.99 -22.90 -6.85
CA ASP A 213 7.41 -22.83 -6.49
C ASP A 213 7.79 -21.45 -5.93
N ILE A 214 6.90 -20.44 -6.08
CA ILE A 214 7.12 -19.07 -5.62
C ILE A 214 6.74 -18.98 -4.14
N MET A 215 7.69 -18.69 -3.27
CA MET A 215 7.56 -18.67 -1.80
C MET A 215 8.01 -17.34 -1.20
N ASP A 216 7.70 -17.08 0.07
CA ASP A 216 8.20 -15.97 0.89
C ASP A 216 8.07 -14.59 0.22
N ILE A 217 6.91 -14.33 -0.38
CA ILE A 217 6.65 -13.02 -1.03
C ILE A 217 6.61 -11.93 0.03
N SER A 218 7.51 -10.96 -0.08
CA SER A 218 7.62 -9.85 0.87
C SER A 218 7.84 -8.51 0.17
N VAL A 219 7.06 -7.50 0.52
CA VAL A 219 7.14 -6.16 -0.08
C VAL A 219 8.44 -5.47 0.31
N ILE A 220 9.11 -4.86 -0.67
CA ILE A 220 10.26 -3.99 -0.46
C ILE A 220 9.78 -2.54 -0.51
N ASN A 221 9.68 -1.91 0.65
CA ASN A 221 9.24 -0.51 0.79
C ASN A 221 10.39 0.47 0.47
N ALA A 222 10.94 0.39 -0.74
CA ALA A 222 12.02 1.27 -1.17
C ALA A 222 11.74 1.77 -2.60
N GLY A 223 11.56 3.07 -2.75
CA GLY A 223 11.38 3.73 -4.04
C GLY A 223 10.06 4.49 -4.18
N LEU A 224 10.10 5.61 -4.92
CA LEU A 224 8.97 6.52 -5.10
C LEU A 224 8.10 6.17 -6.31
N THR A 225 8.64 5.44 -7.28
CA THR A 225 8.03 5.28 -8.62
C THR A 225 7.73 3.83 -9.03
N ASN A 226 8.26 2.86 -8.30
CA ASN A 226 8.08 1.45 -8.60
C ASN A 226 7.66 0.68 -7.35
N VAL A 227 6.86 -0.36 -7.53
CA VAL A 227 6.54 -1.33 -6.49
C VAL A 227 7.50 -2.51 -6.65
N SER A 228 8.15 -2.91 -5.57
CA SER A 228 9.08 -4.03 -5.60
C SER A 228 8.77 -5.02 -4.48
N PHE A 229 8.95 -6.30 -4.74
CA PHE A 229 8.87 -7.32 -3.72
C PHE A 229 9.95 -8.37 -3.91
N ALA A 230 10.40 -8.96 -2.82
CA ALA A 230 11.28 -10.12 -2.83
C ALA A 230 10.42 -11.39 -2.76
N PHE A 231 10.93 -12.47 -3.35
CA PHE A 231 10.32 -13.79 -3.31
C PHE A 231 11.40 -14.85 -3.47
N THR A 232 11.09 -16.07 -3.07
CA THR A 232 11.98 -17.23 -3.22
C THR A 232 11.37 -18.18 -4.24
N VAL A 233 12.17 -18.74 -5.13
CA VAL A 233 11.75 -19.89 -5.95
C VAL A 233 12.42 -21.14 -5.40
N GLU A 234 11.60 -22.10 -5.01
CA GLU A 234 12.05 -23.40 -4.51
C GLU A 234 12.01 -24.45 -5.62
N SER A 235 13.09 -25.19 -5.76
CA SER A 235 13.18 -26.38 -6.61
C SER A 235 13.78 -27.52 -5.81
N GLU A 236 13.68 -28.75 -6.29
CA GLU A 236 14.23 -29.94 -5.62
C GLU A 236 15.70 -29.83 -5.17
N GLN A 237 16.46 -28.92 -5.78
CA GLN A 237 17.91 -28.79 -5.55
C GLN A 237 18.34 -27.42 -5.04
N LYS A 238 17.51 -26.39 -5.11
CA LYS A 238 17.91 -25.00 -4.80
C LYS A 238 16.72 -24.17 -4.34
N SER A 239 16.98 -23.32 -3.35
CA SER A 239 16.14 -22.22 -2.93
C SER A 239 16.87 -20.92 -3.28
N ILE A 240 16.32 -20.12 -4.18
CA ILE A 240 16.97 -18.89 -4.67
C ILE A 240 16.03 -17.71 -4.48
N LYS A 241 16.55 -16.66 -3.85
CA LYS A 241 15.78 -15.43 -3.60
C LYS A 241 15.95 -14.43 -4.74
N TYR A 242 14.83 -13.85 -5.18
CA TYR A 242 14.74 -12.92 -6.29
C TYR A 242 14.03 -11.62 -5.86
N VAL A 243 14.10 -10.63 -6.74
CA VAL A 243 13.31 -9.39 -6.64
C VAL A 243 12.54 -9.20 -7.93
N TYR A 244 11.24 -8.97 -7.82
CA TYR A 244 10.40 -8.46 -8.90
C TYR A 244 10.17 -6.98 -8.69
N ARG A 245 10.33 -6.18 -9.74
CA ARG A 245 9.98 -4.75 -9.77
C ARG A 245 8.87 -4.51 -10.77
N HIS A 246 7.78 -3.94 -10.32
CA HIS A 246 6.66 -3.52 -11.15
C HIS A 246 6.64 -2.00 -11.27
N PRO A 247 6.42 -1.42 -12.48
CA PRO A 247 6.27 0.02 -12.65
C PRO A 247 5.06 0.54 -11.89
N GLY A 248 5.24 1.57 -11.05
CA GLY A 248 4.12 2.24 -10.40
C GLY A 248 3.36 3.15 -11.37
N GLY A 249 2.09 3.43 -11.10
CA GLY A 249 1.20 4.19 -11.98
C GLY A 249 1.67 5.63 -12.29
N THR A 250 2.50 6.23 -11.43
CA THR A 250 3.07 7.58 -11.64
C THR A 250 4.36 7.58 -12.48
N ALA A 251 4.95 6.41 -12.71
CA ALA A 251 6.25 6.29 -13.37
C ALA A 251 6.22 6.66 -14.87
N GLY A 252 5.08 6.51 -15.54
CA GLY A 252 4.96 6.73 -16.99
C GLY A 252 5.28 8.16 -17.46
N ASN A 253 5.10 9.16 -16.61
CA ASN A 253 5.36 10.56 -16.95
C ASN A 253 6.77 11.05 -16.54
N LEU A 254 7.45 10.28 -15.69
CA LEU A 254 8.73 10.68 -15.11
C LEU A 254 9.92 9.92 -15.68
N ILE A 255 9.71 8.69 -16.15
CA ILE A 255 10.80 7.77 -16.55
C ILE A 255 10.72 7.49 -18.05
N ASN A 256 11.84 7.72 -18.77
CA ASN A 256 12.00 7.24 -20.14
C ASN A 256 12.37 5.75 -20.10
N ARG A 257 11.42 4.87 -20.38
CA ARG A 257 11.58 3.41 -20.28
C ARG A 257 12.59 2.83 -21.28
N GLN A 258 12.74 3.43 -22.46
CA GLN A 258 13.75 3.00 -23.42
C GLN A 258 15.17 3.30 -22.90
N ALA A 259 15.37 4.51 -22.38
CA ALA A 259 16.65 4.89 -21.80
C ALA A 259 16.97 4.05 -20.54
N GLU A 260 15.96 3.78 -19.70
CA GLU A 260 16.12 2.93 -18.53
C GLU A 260 16.53 1.51 -18.91
N LEU A 261 15.85 0.89 -19.88
CA LEU A 261 16.17 -0.45 -20.38
C LEU A 261 17.61 -0.48 -20.97
N PHE A 262 17.95 0.48 -21.82
CA PHE A 262 19.29 0.56 -22.40
C PHE A 262 20.37 0.68 -21.31
N ALA A 263 20.20 1.59 -20.36
CA ALA A 263 21.18 1.80 -19.29
C ALA A 263 21.32 0.54 -18.41
N GLN A 264 20.22 -0.13 -18.08
CA GLN A 264 20.23 -1.34 -17.27
C GLN A 264 20.92 -2.51 -18.00
N MET A 265 20.61 -2.71 -19.29
CA MET A 265 21.24 -3.76 -20.08
C MET A 265 22.72 -3.46 -20.33
N SER A 266 23.09 -2.23 -20.59
CA SER A 266 24.50 -1.82 -20.69
C SER A 266 25.27 -2.10 -19.40
N ALA A 267 24.71 -1.77 -18.23
CA ALA A 267 25.35 -2.07 -16.94
C ALA A 267 25.52 -3.59 -16.72
N LYS A 268 24.55 -4.40 -17.15
CA LYS A 268 24.63 -5.86 -17.12
C LYS A 268 25.75 -6.37 -18.03
N ASP A 269 25.78 -5.93 -19.28
CA ASP A 269 26.73 -6.41 -20.32
C ASP A 269 28.20 -6.12 -19.96
N ILE A 270 28.46 -4.96 -19.35
CA ILE A 270 29.81 -4.61 -18.86
C ILE A 270 30.07 -5.14 -17.43
N GLY A 271 29.15 -5.92 -16.85
CA GLY A 271 29.33 -6.61 -15.58
C GLY A 271 29.30 -5.72 -14.33
N ILE A 272 28.70 -4.53 -14.42
CA ILE A 272 28.45 -3.64 -13.25
C ILE A 272 27.26 -4.16 -12.45
N ASP A 273 26.14 -4.43 -13.12
CA ASP A 273 24.97 -5.06 -12.47
C ASP A 273 24.80 -6.50 -12.92
N LYS A 274 25.26 -7.43 -12.10
CA LYS A 274 25.15 -8.88 -12.35
C LYS A 274 23.84 -9.47 -11.82
N SER A 275 23.03 -8.68 -11.14
CA SER A 275 21.80 -9.17 -10.53
C SER A 275 20.65 -9.31 -11.55
N VAL A 276 20.64 -8.51 -12.61
CA VAL A 276 19.52 -8.46 -13.57
C VAL A 276 19.43 -9.75 -14.38
N ILE A 277 18.29 -10.42 -14.27
CA ILE A 277 17.93 -11.59 -15.08
C ILE A 277 17.24 -11.12 -16.34
N HIS A 278 16.13 -10.40 -16.18
CA HIS A 278 15.29 -9.92 -17.27
C HIS A 278 14.69 -8.55 -16.96
N MET A 279 14.50 -7.73 -17.98
CA MET A 279 13.79 -6.46 -17.91
C MET A 279 13.05 -6.19 -19.22
N GLU A 280 11.79 -5.76 -19.09
CA GLU A 280 10.94 -5.39 -20.23
C GLU A 280 10.89 -3.89 -20.47
N LEU A 281 10.55 -3.51 -21.72
CA LEU A 281 10.35 -2.10 -22.08
C LEU A 281 9.24 -1.41 -21.28
N SER A 282 8.23 -2.17 -20.83
CA SER A 282 7.19 -1.68 -19.89
C SER A 282 7.76 -1.27 -18.55
N GLY A 283 8.96 -1.75 -18.18
CA GLY A 283 9.69 -1.40 -16.96
C GLY A 283 9.62 -2.42 -15.85
N TRP A 284 8.90 -3.55 -16.01
CA TRP A 284 9.03 -4.62 -15.03
C TRP A 284 10.38 -5.35 -15.18
N LYS A 285 10.87 -5.86 -14.07
CA LYS A 285 12.22 -6.46 -14.00
C LYS A 285 12.24 -7.60 -12.98
N VAL A 286 12.96 -8.68 -13.34
CA VAL A 286 13.34 -9.76 -12.42
C VAL A 286 14.84 -9.71 -12.21
N SER A 287 15.28 -9.80 -10.97
CA SER A 287 16.69 -9.83 -10.60
C SER A 287 16.95 -10.78 -9.43
N TYR A 288 18.19 -11.24 -9.28
CA TYR A 288 18.62 -11.92 -8.06
C TYR A 288 18.55 -10.96 -6.87
N PHE A 289 18.18 -11.47 -5.72
CA PHE A 289 18.27 -10.73 -4.46
C PHE A 289 19.75 -10.63 -4.05
N VAL A 290 20.22 -9.40 -3.85
CA VAL A 290 21.61 -9.16 -3.42
C VAL A 290 21.65 -9.17 -1.89
N HIS A 291 22.17 -10.24 -1.32
CA HIS A 291 22.31 -10.37 0.13
C HIS A 291 23.36 -9.39 0.67
N ASN A 292 23.15 -8.91 1.89
CA ASN A 292 24.07 -8.01 2.60
C ASN A 292 24.42 -6.71 1.84
N ALA A 293 23.57 -6.29 0.90
CA ALA A 293 23.75 -5.00 0.22
C ALA A 293 23.49 -3.85 1.21
N SER A 294 24.33 -2.85 1.17
CA SER A 294 24.19 -1.60 1.91
C SER A 294 24.47 -0.40 1.00
N ASN A 295 23.95 0.74 1.37
CA ASN A 295 24.33 1.99 0.68
C ASN A 295 25.81 2.28 0.88
N CYS A 296 26.44 2.82 -0.16
CA CYS A 296 27.81 3.34 -0.04
C CYS A 296 27.87 4.53 0.91
N ASP A 297 28.90 4.57 1.71
CA ASP A 297 29.21 5.68 2.61
C ASP A 297 30.55 6.29 2.17
N PHE A 298 30.48 7.25 1.26
CA PHE A 298 31.66 7.88 0.66
C PHE A 298 32.37 8.88 1.59
N GLU A 299 31.72 9.29 2.66
CA GLU A 299 32.35 10.15 3.69
C GLU A 299 33.26 9.33 4.61
N LYS A 300 32.92 8.04 4.78
CA LYS A 300 33.61 7.15 5.72
C LYS A 300 34.61 6.21 5.05
N TYR A 301 34.36 5.83 3.80
CA TYR A 301 35.12 4.79 3.09
C TYR A 301 35.59 5.25 1.71
N ASP A 302 36.85 5.74 1.62
CA ASP A 302 37.48 6.19 0.36
C ASP A 302 37.60 5.09 -0.70
N ASP A 303 37.73 3.83 -0.31
CA ASP A 303 37.80 2.69 -1.20
C ASP A 303 36.46 2.47 -1.94
N GLN A 304 35.33 2.70 -1.28
CA GLN A 304 34.01 2.63 -1.93
C GLN A 304 33.88 3.72 -3.02
N LEU A 305 34.39 4.92 -2.77
CA LEU A 305 34.40 6.00 -3.77
C LEU A 305 35.22 5.61 -4.99
N LYS A 306 36.41 5.03 -4.81
CA LYS A 306 37.24 4.57 -5.95
C LYS A 306 36.53 3.55 -6.81
N VAL A 307 35.94 2.54 -6.20
CA VAL A 307 35.18 1.50 -6.94
C VAL A 307 33.97 2.12 -7.65
N ALA A 308 33.24 3.03 -7.01
CA ALA A 308 32.12 3.72 -7.65
C ALA A 308 32.56 4.54 -8.86
N MET A 309 33.69 5.26 -8.77
CA MET A 309 34.25 6.03 -9.88
C MET A 309 34.77 5.15 -11.02
N GLU A 310 35.34 3.98 -10.73
CA GLU A 310 35.73 3.01 -11.77
C GLU A 310 34.50 2.48 -12.52
N TYR A 311 33.41 2.15 -11.81
CA TYR A 311 32.18 1.72 -12.43
C TYR A 311 31.55 2.82 -13.27
N LEU A 312 31.54 4.06 -12.77
CA LEU A 312 31.04 5.22 -13.50
C LEU A 312 31.85 5.46 -14.79
N HIS A 313 33.18 5.40 -14.71
CA HIS A 313 34.05 5.54 -15.88
C HIS A 313 33.77 4.45 -16.95
N ARG A 314 33.61 3.20 -16.52
CA ARG A 314 33.24 2.10 -17.43
C ARG A 314 31.88 2.30 -18.08
N LEU A 315 30.89 2.80 -17.31
CA LEU A 315 29.54 3.08 -17.81
C LEU A 315 29.59 4.23 -18.85
N HIS A 316 30.33 5.30 -18.57
CA HIS A 316 30.50 6.42 -19.51
C HIS A 316 31.22 6.04 -20.80
N ALA A 317 32.02 4.98 -20.80
CA ALA A 317 32.67 4.47 -22.01
C ALA A 317 31.70 3.72 -22.94
N VAL A 318 30.51 3.38 -22.51
CA VAL A 318 29.48 2.72 -23.33
C VAL A 318 28.93 3.74 -24.34
N LYS A 319 29.03 3.40 -25.63
CA LYS A 319 28.47 4.26 -26.66
C LYS A 319 26.96 4.18 -26.68
N SER A 320 26.31 5.34 -26.67
CA SER A 320 24.86 5.44 -26.84
C SER A 320 24.47 5.02 -28.26
N ASP A 321 23.36 4.28 -28.37
CA ASP A 321 22.70 3.97 -29.63
C ASP A 321 21.81 5.12 -30.16
N GLY A 322 21.85 6.27 -29.50
CA GLY A 322 21.01 7.45 -29.79
C GLY A 322 19.63 7.43 -29.12
N THR A 323 19.28 6.38 -28.39
CA THR A 323 17.99 6.30 -27.63
C THR A 323 18.08 7.02 -26.30
N ILE A 324 19.28 7.22 -25.76
CA ILE A 324 19.51 7.96 -24.52
C ILE A 324 19.48 9.46 -24.79
N LYS A 325 18.58 10.16 -24.11
CA LYS A 325 18.67 11.62 -24.03
C LYS A 325 19.77 12.01 -23.05
N VAL A 326 20.51 13.06 -23.38
CA VAL A 326 21.39 13.73 -22.42
C VAL A 326 20.55 14.18 -21.24
N PHE A 327 20.94 13.81 -20.03
CA PHE A 327 20.30 14.28 -18.80
C PHE A 327 20.62 15.77 -18.65
N ASP A 328 19.60 16.61 -18.69
CA ASP A 328 19.69 18.06 -18.48
C ASP A 328 18.96 18.39 -17.19
N ASP A 329 19.70 18.62 -16.12
CA ASP A 329 19.21 18.86 -14.76
C ASP A 329 18.22 20.03 -14.72
N VAL A 330 18.51 21.08 -15.50
CA VAL A 330 17.71 22.31 -15.53
C VAL A 330 16.38 22.04 -16.27
N ALA A 331 16.46 21.32 -17.40
CA ALA A 331 15.27 20.96 -18.18
C ALA A 331 14.36 20.01 -17.39
N GLU A 332 14.92 19.00 -16.72
CA GLU A 332 14.14 18.07 -15.88
C GLU A 332 13.59 18.76 -14.61
N GLY A 333 14.35 19.66 -13.98
CA GLY A 333 13.88 20.48 -12.88
C GLY A 333 12.69 21.36 -13.28
N LYS A 334 12.72 22.00 -14.45
CA LYS A 334 11.60 22.78 -15.00
C LYS A 334 10.38 21.91 -15.29
N LYS A 335 10.57 20.74 -15.86
CA LYS A 335 9.49 19.77 -16.11
C LYS A 335 8.81 19.33 -14.82
N LEU A 336 9.58 18.99 -13.78
CA LEU A 336 9.04 18.63 -12.47
C LEU A 336 8.30 19.79 -11.81
N MET A 337 8.79 21.03 -11.94
CA MET A 337 8.09 22.22 -11.47
C MET A 337 6.75 22.44 -12.18
N ASN A 338 6.70 22.25 -13.49
CA ASN A 338 5.43 22.38 -14.24
C ASN A 338 4.40 21.34 -13.79
N ILE A 339 4.85 20.10 -13.53
CA ILE A 339 3.98 19.04 -12.99
C ILE A 339 3.51 19.39 -11.58
N ALA A 340 4.39 19.86 -10.70
CA ALA A 340 4.05 20.25 -9.33
C ALA A 340 3.12 21.48 -9.30
N SER A 341 3.32 22.43 -10.20
CA SER A 341 2.48 23.64 -10.33
C SER A 341 1.06 23.32 -10.76
N ALA A 342 0.86 22.31 -11.59
CA ALA A 342 -0.46 21.82 -11.99
C ALA A 342 -1.23 21.16 -10.83
N THR A 343 -0.51 20.72 -9.79
CA THR A 343 -1.11 19.99 -8.67
C THR A 343 -1.35 20.80 -7.39
N LYS A 344 -0.59 21.85 -7.04
CA LYS A 344 -0.89 22.87 -6.00
C LYS A 344 0.26 23.88 -5.78
N GLY A 345 -0.05 25.14 -5.84
CA GLY A 345 0.82 26.30 -6.00
C GLY A 345 1.55 26.89 -4.80
N HIS A 346 1.99 26.14 -3.78
CA HIS A 346 2.77 26.75 -2.69
C HIS A 346 4.29 26.75 -2.91
N LEU A 347 4.82 25.89 -3.76
CA LEU A 347 6.25 25.76 -4.04
C LEU A 347 6.77 26.72 -5.13
N GLN A 348 5.90 27.42 -5.87
CA GLN A 348 6.27 28.16 -7.07
C GLN A 348 7.23 29.33 -6.83
N LYS A 349 7.08 30.07 -5.72
CA LYS A 349 7.82 31.31 -5.53
C LYS A 349 9.29 31.07 -5.14
N GLU A 350 9.54 30.15 -4.24
CA GLU A 350 10.90 29.81 -3.79
C GLU A 350 11.71 29.11 -4.90
N PHE A 351 11.08 28.23 -5.66
CA PHE A 351 11.73 27.53 -6.79
C PHE A 351 11.99 28.44 -7.99
N ALA A 352 11.14 29.42 -8.27
CA ALA A 352 11.34 30.37 -9.35
C ALA A 352 12.63 31.19 -9.16
N ASP A 353 12.91 31.63 -7.94
CA ASP A 353 14.14 32.37 -7.60
C ASP A 353 15.39 31.50 -7.71
N ILE A 354 15.29 30.22 -7.31
CA ILE A 354 16.39 29.25 -7.43
C ILE A 354 16.69 28.98 -8.90
N ILE A 355 15.68 28.73 -9.72
CA ILE A 355 15.87 28.47 -11.16
C ILE A 355 16.43 29.67 -11.88
N ALA A 356 15.99 30.88 -11.57
CA ALA A 356 16.56 32.08 -12.17
C ALA A 356 18.07 32.25 -11.85
N LYS A 357 18.51 31.81 -10.66
CA LYS A 357 19.93 31.75 -10.30
C LYS A 357 20.67 30.65 -11.05
N VAL A 358 20.08 29.46 -11.15
CA VAL A 358 20.67 28.33 -11.88
C VAL A 358 20.79 28.66 -13.36
N GLU A 359 19.80 29.27 -14.00
CA GLU A 359 19.86 29.67 -15.40
C GLU A 359 20.99 30.65 -15.72
N LYS A 360 21.40 31.49 -14.78
CA LYS A 360 22.56 32.38 -14.95
C LYS A 360 23.90 31.63 -14.87
N LEU A 361 23.95 30.56 -14.09
CA LEU A 361 25.16 29.75 -13.90
C LEU A 361 25.31 28.64 -14.96
N TYR A 362 24.20 28.12 -15.48
CA TYR A 362 24.17 26.97 -16.38
C TYR A 362 25.04 27.13 -17.64
N PRO A 363 25.04 28.29 -18.34
CA PRO A 363 25.94 28.48 -19.50
C PRO A 363 27.43 28.37 -19.13
N LEU A 364 27.82 28.77 -17.91
CA LEU A 364 29.19 28.70 -17.46
C LEU A 364 29.65 27.26 -17.19
N VAL A 365 28.76 26.45 -16.59
CA VAL A 365 29.04 25.01 -16.34
C VAL A 365 29.08 24.22 -17.67
N LYS A 366 28.19 24.55 -18.60
CA LYS A 366 28.12 23.85 -19.90
C LYS A 366 29.27 24.20 -20.84
N ALA A 367 29.97 25.30 -20.63
CA ALA A 367 31.14 25.66 -21.42
C ALA A 367 32.40 24.90 -20.98
N ASP A 368 32.40 24.33 -19.77
CA ASP A 368 33.53 23.59 -19.19
C ASP A 368 33.34 22.06 -19.26
N ALA A 369 32.20 21.56 -19.77
CA ALA A 369 31.87 20.14 -19.97
C ALA A 369 32.03 19.73 -21.43
#